data_159279c4c4834be7248f9cd3b58b1a05
#
_entry.id   159279c4c4834be7248f9cd3b58b1a05
#
_cell.length_a   1.000
_cell.length_b   1.000
_cell.length_c   1.000
_cell.angle_alpha   90.00
_cell.angle_beta   90.00
_cell.angle_gamma   90.00
#
_symmetry.space_group_name_H-M   'P 1'
#
loop_
_entity.id
_entity.type
_entity.pdbx_description
1 polymer ?
#
loop_
_entity_poly.entity_id
_entity_poly.type
_entity_poly.pdbx_seq_one_letter_code
_entity_poly.pdbx_strand_id
1 'polypeptide(L)'
;MKFHLIKLCFLCVLLVSCNTSKEIVYFQDIVVNQPEAIIGARDITVQPKDQISIMVSSKDPQLAALFNLTRVQYRAGSSDLRSGNINGEISGYTLDDKGNIDFPVVGTLHIAGMTKSQIATLVKKRLMEEN
;
A
#
# COMPACT_ATOMS: atom_id res chain seq x y z
N MET A 1 27.48 33.75 54.61
CA MET A 1 27.45 32.29 54.61
C MET A 1 26.07 31.70 54.31
N LYS A 2 24.95 32.14 54.85
CA LYS A 2 23.61 31.60 54.64
C LYS A 2 23.13 31.68 53.15
N PHE A 3 23.46 32.74 52.43
CA PHE A 3 23.07 32.90 51.01
C PHE A 3 23.76 31.93 50.05
N HIS A 4 24.99 31.53 50.34
CA HIS A 4 25.69 30.55 49.51
C HIS A 4 25.15 29.13 49.71
N LEU A 5 24.71 28.83 50.95
CA LEU A 5 24.09 27.55 51.26
C LEU A 5 22.75 27.39 50.52
N ILE A 6 21.95 28.47 50.46
CA ILE A 6 20.67 28.48 49.72
C ILE A 6 20.89 28.28 48.23
N LYS A 7 21.88 28.95 47.62
CA LYS A 7 22.22 28.76 46.19
C LYS A 7 22.71 27.35 45.90
N LEU A 8 23.52 26.78 46.80
CA LEU A 8 24.00 25.39 46.63
C LEU A 8 22.86 24.40 46.72
N CYS A 9 21.90 24.58 47.64
CA CYS A 9 20.72 23.73 47.78
C CYS A 9 19.81 23.81 46.54
N PHE A 10 19.62 25.03 45.97
CA PHE A 10 18.85 25.22 44.74
C PHE A 10 19.50 24.57 43.53
N LEU A 11 20.83 24.61 43.43
CA LEU A 11 21.59 23.94 42.37
C LEU A 11 21.46 22.41 42.48
N CYS A 12 21.47 21.85 43.68
CA CYS A 12 21.28 20.40 43.89
C CYS A 12 19.90 19.92 43.49
N VAL A 13 18.84 20.73 43.70
CA VAL A 13 17.44 20.39 43.32
C VAL A 13 17.28 20.34 41.80
N LEU A 14 18.02 21.18 41.05
CA LEU A 14 17.99 21.16 39.57
C LEU A 14 18.66 19.94 38.97
N LEU A 15 19.56 19.27 39.67
CA LEU A 15 20.30 18.11 39.18
C LEU A 15 19.53 16.79 39.38
N VAL A 16 18.43 16.77 40.14
CA VAL A 16 17.63 15.54 40.43
C VAL A 16 16.51 15.35 39.41
N SER A 17 16.32 16.28 38.45
CA SER A 17 15.17 16.30 37.54
C SER A 17 15.25 15.39 36.32
N CYS A 18 16.21 14.46 36.23
CA CYS A 18 16.32 13.56 35.08
C CYS A 18 16.31 12.09 35.55
N ASN A 19 15.12 11.57 35.85
CA ASN A 19 14.95 10.12 35.85
C ASN A 19 13.54 9.73 35.47
N THR A 20 13.24 9.72 34.17
CA THR A 20 12.05 9.04 33.67
C THR A 20 12.37 8.39 32.33
N SER A 21 13.27 7.44 32.31
CA SER A 21 13.28 6.40 31.30
C SER A 21 12.26 5.34 31.71
N LYS A 22 10.96 5.59 31.44
CA LYS A 22 10.05 4.46 31.33
C LYS A 22 10.56 3.63 30.16
N GLU A 23 11.08 2.45 30.45
CA GLU A 23 11.31 1.44 29.42
C GLU A 23 9.98 1.29 28.66
N ILE A 24 9.95 1.80 27.43
CA ILE A 24 8.87 1.51 26.49
C ILE A 24 9.17 0.11 26.00
N VAL A 25 8.75 -0.88 26.76
CA VAL A 25 8.79 -2.26 26.33
C VAL A 25 7.68 -2.40 25.28
N TYR A 26 8.07 -2.42 24.01
CA TYR A 26 7.18 -2.83 22.93
C TYR A 26 6.81 -4.30 23.20
N PHE A 27 5.52 -4.64 23.17
CA PHE A 27 5.02 -6.01 23.37
C PHE A 27 4.96 -6.48 24.83
N GLN A 28 4.42 -5.69 25.75
CA GLN A 28 4.20 -6.11 27.15
C GLN A 28 3.14 -7.20 27.30
N ASP A 29 2.27 -7.39 26.31
CA ASP A 29 1.10 -8.28 26.39
C ASP A 29 1.30 -9.60 25.62
N ILE A 30 2.49 -9.88 25.12
CA ILE A 30 2.75 -11.14 24.42
C ILE A 30 3.04 -12.23 25.45
N VAL A 31 2.08 -13.11 25.65
CA VAL A 31 2.32 -14.38 26.35
C VAL A 31 3.01 -15.32 25.37
N VAL A 32 4.32 -15.52 25.58
CA VAL A 32 5.14 -16.41 24.74
C VAL A 32 4.53 -17.82 24.79
N ASN A 33 4.25 -18.40 23.61
CA ASN A 33 3.66 -19.73 23.42
C ASN A 33 2.15 -19.89 23.68
N GLN A 34 1.35 -18.84 23.72
CA GLN A 34 -0.08 -19.02 23.49
C GLN A 34 -0.37 -18.94 22.00
N PRO A 35 -0.91 -20.02 21.38
CA PRO A 35 -1.42 -19.94 20.01
C PRO A 35 -2.65 -19.04 20.03
N GLU A 36 -2.48 -17.80 19.58
CA GLU A 36 -3.61 -16.90 19.36
C GLU A 36 -4.39 -17.42 18.16
N ALA A 37 -5.65 -17.76 18.40
CA ALA A 37 -6.54 -18.18 17.31
C ALA A 37 -6.68 -17.02 16.34
N ILE A 38 -6.17 -17.18 15.11
CA ILE A 38 -6.43 -16.25 14.02
C ILE A 38 -7.94 -16.25 13.79
N ILE A 39 -8.62 -15.26 14.34
CA ILE A 39 -10.05 -15.06 14.14
C ILE A 39 -10.26 -14.75 12.67
N GLY A 40 -10.58 -15.79 11.92
CA GLY A 40 -11.00 -15.78 10.51
C GLY A 40 -10.23 -14.83 9.62
N ALA A 41 -9.48 -15.33 8.64
CA ALA A 41 -8.93 -14.51 7.58
C ALA A 41 -10.10 -13.74 6.93
N ARG A 42 -10.21 -12.44 7.23
CA ARG A 42 -11.15 -11.57 6.51
C ARG A 42 -10.64 -11.45 5.09
N ASP A 43 -11.48 -11.80 4.14
CA ASP A 43 -11.18 -11.52 2.73
C ASP A 43 -10.98 -10.02 2.56
N ILE A 44 -9.81 -9.65 2.04
CA ILE A 44 -9.50 -8.25 1.74
C ILE A 44 -10.37 -7.84 0.56
N THR A 45 -11.18 -6.80 0.75
CA THR A 45 -12.00 -6.19 -0.29
C THR A 45 -11.45 -4.83 -0.67
N VAL A 46 -11.58 -4.49 -1.94
CA VAL A 46 -11.11 -3.22 -2.50
C VAL A 46 -12.03 -2.08 -2.10
N GLN A 47 -11.43 -0.93 -1.75
CA GLN A 47 -12.13 0.28 -1.32
C GLN A 47 -11.98 1.39 -2.37
N PRO A 48 -12.89 2.39 -2.40
CA PRO A 48 -12.69 3.61 -3.18
C PRO A 48 -11.32 4.24 -2.86
N LYS A 49 -10.63 4.74 -3.89
CA LYS A 49 -9.27 5.32 -3.85
C LYS A 49 -8.14 4.32 -3.73
N ASP A 50 -8.42 3.02 -3.57
CA ASP A 50 -7.37 2.00 -3.66
C ASP A 50 -6.78 1.97 -5.07
N GLN A 51 -5.53 1.57 -5.15
CA GLN A 51 -4.85 1.29 -6.41
C GLN A 51 -4.64 -0.22 -6.56
N ILE A 52 -5.12 -0.77 -7.67
CA ILE A 52 -4.97 -2.20 -7.97
C ILE A 52 -4.25 -2.38 -9.30
N SER A 53 -3.49 -3.47 -9.42
CA SER A 53 -2.88 -3.88 -10.68
C SER A 53 -3.63 -5.09 -11.23
N ILE A 54 -4.08 -4.98 -12.48
CA ILE A 54 -4.75 -6.06 -13.20
C ILE A 54 -3.88 -6.42 -14.40
N MET A 55 -3.42 -7.66 -14.46
CA MET A 55 -2.66 -8.20 -15.57
C MET A 55 -3.49 -9.23 -16.33
N VAL A 56 -3.65 -9.01 -17.62
CA VAL A 56 -4.31 -9.92 -18.53
C VAL A 56 -3.26 -10.77 -19.25
N SER A 57 -3.35 -12.09 -19.14
CA SER A 57 -2.51 -13.03 -19.87
C SER A 57 -3.33 -13.67 -20.99
N SER A 58 -2.83 -13.60 -22.22
CA SER A 58 -3.44 -14.22 -23.41
C SER A 58 -2.40 -15.04 -24.16
N LYS A 59 -2.87 -16.01 -24.94
CA LYS A 59 -2.03 -16.74 -25.90
C LYS A 59 -1.54 -15.85 -27.03
N ASP A 60 -2.29 -14.79 -27.35
CA ASP A 60 -1.92 -13.76 -28.29
C ASP A 60 -1.25 -12.58 -27.55
N PRO A 61 0.05 -12.33 -27.80
CA PRO A 61 0.76 -11.23 -27.15
C PRO A 61 0.23 -9.85 -27.54
N GLN A 62 -0.29 -9.68 -28.76
CA GLN A 62 -0.83 -8.40 -29.22
C GLN A 62 -2.12 -8.07 -28.49
N LEU A 63 -2.97 -9.08 -28.30
CA LEU A 63 -4.19 -8.94 -27.50
C LEU A 63 -3.88 -8.64 -26.04
N ALA A 64 -2.90 -9.32 -25.46
CA ALA A 64 -2.47 -9.05 -24.07
C ALA A 64 -1.96 -7.62 -23.90
N ALA A 65 -1.25 -7.07 -24.89
CA ALA A 65 -0.71 -5.72 -24.84
C ALA A 65 -1.79 -4.62 -24.80
N LEU A 66 -2.98 -4.88 -25.39
CA LEU A 66 -4.11 -3.92 -25.37
C LEU A 66 -4.65 -3.69 -23.95
N PHE A 67 -4.57 -4.70 -23.10
CA PHE A 67 -5.12 -4.65 -21.74
C PHE A 67 -4.07 -4.29 -20.68
N ASN A 68 -2.80 -4.58 -20.96
CA ASN A 68 -1.71 -4.34 -20.03
C ASN A 68 -1.07 -2.97 -20.29
N LEU A 69 -1.64 -1.93 -19.68
CA LEU A 69 -1.11 -0.57 -19.79
C LEU A 69 0.27 -0.49 -19.14
N THR A 70 1.29 -0.22 -19.92
CA THR A 70 2.65 0.01 -19.43
C THR A 70 2.84 1.49 -19.13
N ARG A 71 3.21 1.83 -17.89
CA ARG A 71 3.64 3.19 -17.55
C ARG A 71 5.04 3.42 -18.10
N VAL A 72 5.17 4.34 -19.02
CA VAL A 72 6.48 4.88 -19.42
C VAL A 72 6.81 6.00 -18.44
N GLN A 73 7.76 5.77 -17.55
CA GLN A 73 8.26 6.84 -16.68
C GLN A 73 9.23 7.71 -17.49
N TYR A 74 8.80 8.93 -17.83
CA TYR A 74 9.68 9.94 -18.35
C TYR A 74 10.50 10.56 -17.23
N ARG A 75 11.80 10.24 -17.18
CA ARG A 75 12.72 10.92 -16.30
C ARG A 75 13.22 12.16 -17.02
N ALA A 76 12.81 13.34 -16.57
CA ALA A 76 13.30 14.61 -17.11
C ALA A 76 14.85 14.66 -16.99
N GLY A 77 15.55 14.82 -18.12
CA GLY A 77 17.02 14.92 -18.18
C GLY A 77 17.78 13.67 -18.58
N SER A 78 17.14 12.52 -18.86
CA SER A 78 17.80 11.37 -19.44
C SER A 78 17.63 11.37 -20.96
N SER A 79 18.75 11.50 -21.69
CA SER A 79 18.80 11.41 -23.18
C SER A 79 18.73 9.97 -23.71
N ASP A 80 18.54 8.99 -22.84
CA ASP A 80 18.57 7.58 -23.20
C ASP A 80 17.21 7.05 -23.65
N LEU A 81 16.75 7.54 -24.81
CA LEU A 81 15.64 6.94 -25.56
C LEU A 81 16.04 5.62 -26.27
N ARG A 82 17.27 5.13 -26.08
CA ARG A 82 17.82 3.99 -26.84
C ARG A 82 18.01 2.71 -26.03
N SER A 83 17.82 2.69 -24.75
CA SER A 83 17.94 1.45 -23.99
C SER A 83 16.56 0.85 -23.77
N GLY A 84 16.21 -0.12 -24.59
CA GLY A 84 14.94 -0.86 -24.54
C GLY A 84 14.77 -1.74 -23.31
N ASN A 85 15.25 -1.30 -22.18
CA ASN A 85 14.95 -1.89 -20.89
C ASN A 85 13.75 -1.15 -20.28
N ILE A 86 12.61 -1.33 -20.91
CA ILE A 86 11.32 -0.96 -20.34
C ILE A 86 11.09 -1.94 -19.19
N ASN A 87 11.62 -1.65 -18.03
CA ASN A 87 11.07 -2.20 -16.80
C ASN A 87 9.68 -1.58 -16.65
N GLY A 88 8.76 -2.08 -17.48
CA GLY A 88 7.39 -1.64 -17.51
C GLY A 88 6.75 -2.00 -16.20
N GLU A 89 6.76 -1.06 -15.27
CA GLU A 89 5.90 -1.15 -14.11
C GLU A 89 4.46 -1.15 -14.61
N ILE A 90 3.75 -2.23 -14.31
CA ILE A 90 2.35 -2.37 -14.74
C ILE A 90 1.58 -1.22 -14.13
N SER A 91 0.92 -0.42 -14.97
CA SER A 91 0.10 0.68 -14.51
C SER A 91 -1.04 0.14 -13.64
N GLY A 92 -1.13 0.63 -12.41
CA GLY A 92 -2.26 0.32 -11.55
C GLY A 92 -3.50 1.14 -11.95
N TYR A 93 -4.67 0.58 -11.72
CA TYR A 93 -5.95 1.27 -11.81
C TYR A 93 -6.29 1.86 -10.45
N THR A 94 -6.59 3.15 -10.38
CA THR A 94 -7.07 3.79 -9.16
C THR A 94 -8.58 3.84 -9.18
N LEU A 95 -9.22 3.37 -8.11
CA LEU A 95 -10.68 3.45 -7.99
C LEU A 95 -11.12 4.89 -7.76
N ASP A 96 -12.18 5.28 -8.46
CA ASP A 96 -12.85 6.56 -8.23
C ASP A 96 -13.59 6.59 -6.87
N ASP A 97 -14.18 7.73 -6.52
CA ASP A 97 -14.94 7.89 -5.27
C ASP A 97 -16.20 6.98 -5.21
N LYS A 98 -16.66 6.48 -6.36
CA LYS A 98 -17.79 5.55 -6.47
C LYS A 98 -17.35 4.08 -6.52
N GLY A 99 -16.04 3.83 -6.48
CA GLY A 99 -15.49 2.48 -6.53
C GLY A 99 -15.41 1.85 -7.91
N ASN A 100 -15.31 2.67 -8.94
CA ASN A 100 -15.18 2.21 -10.32
C ASN A 100 -13.73 2.36 -10.81
N ILE A 101 -13.39 1.57 -11.82
CA ILE A 101 -12.18 1.72 -12.64
C ILE A 101 -12.57 1.81 -14.11
N ASP A 102 -11.76 2.50 -14.91
CA ASP A 102 -11.85 2.47 -16.38
C ASP A 102 -10.89 1.41 -16.90
N PHE A 103 -11.45 0.30 -17.40
CA PHE A 103 -10.67 -0.81 -17.92
C PHE A 103 -10.66 -0.75 -19.46
N PRO A 104 -9.49 -0.87 -20.12
CA PRO A 104 -9.41 -0.78 -21.58
C PRO A 104 -10.34 -1.75 -22.28
N VAL A 105 -10.95 -1.34 -23.37
CA VAL A 105 -11.91 -2.10 -24.19
C VAL A 105 -13.25 -2.36 -23.50
N VAL A 106 -13.23 -2.73 -22.21
CA VAL A 106 -14.44 -3.12 -21.45
C VAL A 106 -15.17 -1.89 -20.86
N GLY A 107 -14.46 -0.78 -20.72
CA GLY A 107 -15.02 0.44 -20.12
C GLY A 107 -15.05 0.43 -18.60
N THR A 108 -16.04 1.12 -18.03
CA THR A 108 -16.12 1.33 -16.57
C THR A 108 -16.63 0.09 -15.85
N LEU A 109 -15.87 -0.37 -14.85
CA LEU A 109 -16.20 -1.50 -14.00
C LEU A 109 -16.32 -1.08 -12.54
N HIS A 110 -17.43 -1.42 -11.89
CA HIS A 110 -17.60 -1.25 -10.45
C HIS A 110 -17.00 -2.44 -9.71
N ILE A 111 -16.00 -2.18 -8.86
CA ILE A 111 -15.26 -3.23 -8.15
C ILE A 111 -15.10 -2.99 -6.66
N ALA A 112 -15.58 -1.86 -6.13
CA ALA A 112 -15.55 -1.61 -4.69
C ALA A 112 -16.29 -2.70 -3.91
N GLY A 113 -15.74 -3.09 -2.77
CA GLY A 113 -16.28 -4.15 -1.93
C GLY A 113 -16.03 -5.57 -2.45
N MET A 114 -15.43 -5.73 -3.64
CA MET A 114 -15.10 -7.04 -4.19
C MET A 114 -13.76 -7.54 -3.69
N THR A 115 -13.64 -8.86 -3.56
CA THR A 115 -12.37 -9.54 -3.33
C THR A 115 -11.59 -9.70 -4.64
N LYS A 116 -10.29 -9.97 -4.53
CA LYS A 116 -9.43 -10.27 -5.69
C LYS A 116 -10.04 -11.31 -6.64
N SER A 117 -10.60 -12.38 -6.09
CA SER A 117 -11.19 -13.47 -6.87
C SER A 117 -12.44 -13.03 -7.63
N GLN A 118 -13.29 -12.22 -7.00
CA GLN A 118 -14.50 -11.68 -7.62
C GLN A 118 -14.15 -10.72 -8.77
N ILE A 119 -13.15 -9.85 -8.57
CA ILE A 119 -12.66 -8.94 -9.60
C ILE A 119 -12.12 -9.71 -10.80
N ALA A 120 -11.28 -10.71 -10.56
CA ALA A 120 -10.74 -11.56 -11.63
C ALA A 120 -11.84 -12.25 -12.45
N THR A 121 -12.88 -12.76 -11.78
CA THR A 121 -14.02 -13.39 -12.43
C THR A 121 -14.84 -12.38 -13.25
N LEU A 122 -15.09 -11.18 -12.70
CA LEU A 122 -15.81 -10.10 -13.37
C LEU A 122 -15.08 -9.67 -14.64
N VAL A 123 -13.79 -9.37 -14.55
CA VAL A 123 -12.96 -8.92 -15.68
C VAL A 123 -12.93 -10.01 -16.76
N LYS A 124 -12.69 -11.27 -16.37
CA LYS A 124 -12.69 -12.39 -17.30
C LYS A 124 -14.03 -12.53 -18.04
N LYS A 125 -15.14 -12.42 -17.32
CA LYS A 125 -16.48 -12.50 -17.90
C LYS A 125 -16.70 -11.39 -18.93
N ARG A 126 -16.37 -10.13 -18.58
CA ARG A 126 -16.52 -8.97 -19.48
C ARG A 126 -15.66 -9.09 -20.73
N LEU A 127 -14.41 -9.55 -20.59
CA LEU A 127 -13.54 -9.77 -21.74
C LEU A 127 -14.04 -10.86 -22.69
N MET A 128 -14.82 -11.82 -22.20
CA MET A 128 -15.44 -12.87 -23.04
C MET A 128 -16.74 -12.39 -23.71
N GLU A 129 -17.44 -11.41 -23.13
CA GLU A 129 -18.66 -10.84 -23.70
C GLU A 129 -18.38 -9.87 -24.86
N GLU A 130 -17.19 -9.23 -24.87
CA GLU A 130 -16.77 -8.28 -25.90
C GLU A 130 -16.08 -8.94 -27.11
N ASN A 131 -15.82 -10.25 -27.07
CA ASN A 131 -15.24 -11.05 -28.15
C ASN A 131 -16.35 -11.87 -28.85
#